data_fe2da2be7976fa107b2f89420c79eddb
#
_entry.id   fe2da2be7976fa107b2f89420c79eddb
#
_cell.length_a   1.000
_cell.length_b   1.000
_cell.length_c   1.000
_cell.angle_alpha   90.00
_cell.angle_beta   90.00
_cell.angle_gamma   90.00
#
_symmetry.space_group_name_H-M   'P 1'
#
loop_
_entity.id
_entity.type
_entity.pdbx_description
1 polymer ?
#
loop_
_entity_poly.entity_id
_entity_poly.type
_entity_poly.pdbx_seq_one_letter_code
_entity_poly.pdbx_strand_id
1 'polypeptide(L)'
;VKKRNIMMNVNVWGHVGNSGHHLVYEGIDLATLISLVGGPQQGANLKKTRIYREIPDENGQLVYYVNLEDFFKNGDRKNFIKIKPNDTIIIPQSPMSYFLTQVGTFNTVLSLLNLYFQLVK
;
A
#
# COMPACT_ATOMS: atom_id res chain seq x y z
N VAL A 1 -24.12 11.31 -24.75
CA VAL A 1 -24.64 11.05 -23.42
C VAL A 1 -23.54 11.20 -22.40
N LYS A 2 -23.72 12.16 -21.50
CA LYS A 2 -22.75 12.36 -20.41
C LYS A 2 -22.84 11.19 -19.43
N LYS A 3 -21.73 10.47 -19.28
CA LYS A 3 -21.60 9.53 -18.18
C LYS A 3 -21.60 10.30 -16.87
N ARG A 4 -22.55 9.97 -16.01
CA ARG A 4 -22.51 10.47 -14.64
C ARG A 4 -21.53 9.61 -13.86
N ASN A 5 -20.49 10.24 -13.35
CA ASN A 5 -19.57 9.56 -12.47
C ASN A 5 -20.11 9.64 -11.05
N ILE A 6 -20.50 8.49 -10.53
CA ILE A 6 -20.90 8.40 -9.13
C ILE A 6 -19.63 8.36 -8.30
N MET A 7 -19.53 9.26 -7.34
CA MET A 7 -18.34 9.35 -6.48
C MET A 7 -18.53 8.52 -5.22
N MET A 8 -17.43 8.03 -4.70
CA MET A 8 -17.42 7.27 -3.45
C MET A 8 -16.19 7.64 -2.61
N ASN A 9 -16.32 7.43 -1.31
CA ASN A 9 -15.23 7.66 -0.37
C ASN A 9 -14.42 6.40 -0.16
N VAL A 10 -13.12 6.54 -0.12
CA VAL A 10 -12.20 5.45 0.23
C VAL A 10 -11.10 6.01 1.12
N ASN A 11 -10.45 5.13 1.87
CA ASN A 11 -9.30 5.49 2.68
C ASN A 11 -8.07 4.75 2.16
N VAL A 12 -6.95 5.46 2.05
CA VAL A 12 -5.69 4.84 1.67
C VAL A 12 -4.66 5.19 2.73
N TRP A 13 -4.15 4.19 3.41
CA TRP A 13 -3.21 4.38 4.53
C TRP A 13 -1.90 3.66 4.27
N GLY A 14 -0.85 4.18 4.86
CA GLY A 14 0.46 3.55 4.83
C GLY A 14 1.44 4.25 3.90
N HIS A 15 2.27 3.45 3.23
CA HIS A 15 3.41 3.94 2.46
C HIS A 15 3.01 4.34 1.03
N VAL A 16 2.19 5.37 0.93
CA VAL A 16 1.78 6.01 -0.33
C VAL A 16 2.08 7.49 -0.27
N GLY A 17 2.12 8.14 -1.43
CA GLY A 17 2.46 9.55 -1.52
C GLY A 17 1.50 10.46 -0.75
N ASN A 18 0.20 10.21 -0.84
CA ASN A 18 -0.82 11.03 -0.20
C ASN A 18 -1.84 10.13 0.49
N SER A 19 -1.51 9.70 1.71
CA SER A 19 -2.41 8.87 2.51
C SER A 19 -3.58 9.68 3.06
N GLY A 20 -4.68 8.99 3.38
CA GLY A 20 -5.85 9.59 3.99
C GLY A 20 -7.13 9.26 3.24
N HIS A 21 -8.12 10.12 3.45
CA HIS A 21 -9.45 9.99 2.87
C HIS A 21 -9.47 10.59 1.47
N HIS A 22 -10.02 9.86 0.51
CA HIS A 22 -10.11 10.31 -0.86
C HIS A 22 -11.51 10.11 -1.42
N LEU A 23 -11.96 11.09 -2.21
CA LEU A 23 -13.20 10.99 -2.98
C LEU A 23 -12.82 10.57 -4.40
N VAL A 24 -13.31 9.42 -4.82
CA VAL A 24 -13.00 8.84 -6.14
C VAL A 24 -14.28 8.41 -6.83
N TYR A 25 -14.21 8.15 -8.13
CA TYR A 25 -15.39 7.68 -8.83
C TYR A 25 -15.59 6.18 -8.62
N GLU A 26 -16.86 5.78 -8.62
CA GLU A 26 -17.23 4.37 -8.49
C GLU A 26 -16.70 3.57 -9.68
N GLY A 27 -16.21 2.37 -9.40
CA GLY A 27 -15.65 1.51 -10.44
C GLY A 27 -14.17 1.70 -10.68
N ILE A 28 -13.51 2.60 -9.93
CA ILE A 28 -12.07 2.77 -10.02
C ILE A 28 -11.35 1.46 -9.70
N ASP A 29 -10.33 1.12 -10.47
CA ASP A 29 -9.53 -0.05 -10.16
C ASP A 29 -8.40 0.29 -9.16
N LEU A 30 -7.83 -0.76 -8.57
CA LEU A 30 -6.82 -0.59 -7.53
C LEU A 30 -5.58 0.14 -8.04
N ALA A 31 -5.11 -0.19 -9.24
CA ALA A 31 -3.93 0.45 -9.81
C ALA A 31 -4.14 1.95 -10.02
N THR A 32 -5.30 2.33 -10.55
CA THR A 32 -5.64 3.73 -10.76
C THR A 32 -5.76 4.46 -9.43
N LEU A 33 -6.39 3.82 -8.44
CA LEU A 33 -6.51 4.42 -7.11
C LEU A 33 -5.14 4.70 -6.49
N ILE A 34 -4.23 3.74 -6.54
CA ILE A 34 -2.88 3.92 -6.00
C ILE A 34 -2.16 5.05 -6.74
N SER A 35 -2.33 5.14 -8.07
CA SER A 35 -1.74 6.23 -8.85
C SER A 35 -2.30 7.59 -8.43
N LEU A 36 -3.59 7.68 -8.15
CA LEU A 36 -4.21 8.94 -7.72
C LEU A 36 -3.67 9.43 -6.39
N VAL A 37 -3.31 8.53 -5.49
CA VAL A 37 -2.79 8.90 -4.18
C VAL A 37 -1.27 9.06 -4.17
N GLY A 38 -0.66 9.21 -5.31
CA GLY A 38 0.77 9.49 -5.44
C GLY A 38 1.66 8.26 -5.56
N GLY A 39 1.07 7.08 -5.74
CA GLY A 39 1.81 5.85 -5.90
C GLY A 39 2.46 5.35 -4.60
N PRO A 40 3.05 4.17 -4.63
CA PRO A 40 3.76 3.65 -3.46
C PRO A 40 5.03 4.43 -3.20
N GLN A 41 5.32 4.67 -1.92
CA GLN A 41 6.58 5.28 -1.51
C GLN A 41 7.69 4.24 -1.46
N GLN A 42 8.92 4.71 -1.49
CA GLN A 42 10.08 3.84 -1.32
C GLN A 42 9.97 3.09 0.03
N GLY A 43 10.18 1.80 -0.01
CA GLY A 43 10.03 0.96 1.19
C GLY A 43 8.64 0.42 1.41
N ALA A 44 7.69 0.65 0.49
CA ALA A 44 6.37 0.07 0.58
C ALA A 44 6.41 -1.44 0.36
N ASN A 45 5.64 -2.17 1.15
CA ASN A 45 5.53 -3.62 1.00
C ASN A 45 4.31 -3.95 0.15
N LEU A 46 4.49 -3.96 -1.17
CA LEU A 46 3.40 -4.19 -2.11
C LEU A 46 2.84 -5.62 -2.05
N LYS A 47 3.64 -6.58 -1.59
CA LYS A 47 3.18 -7.97 -1.45
C LYS A 47 2.12 -8.13 -0.36
N LYS A 48 2.09 -7.22 0.60
CA LYS A 48 1.22 -7.31 1.77
C LYS A 48 0.13 -6.24 1.76
N THR A 49 -0.25 -5.77 0.60
CA THR A 49 -1.35 -4.83 0.46
C THR A 49 -2.65 -5.46 0.93
N ARG A 50 -3.45 -4.72 1.69
CA ARG A 50 -4.71 -5.18 2.26
C ARG A 50 -5.83 -4.24 1.92
N ILE A 51 -7.03 -4.80 1.76
CA ILE A 51 -8.26 -4.05 1.60
C ILE A 51 -9.22 -4.48 2.68
N TYR A 52 -9.64 -3.53 3.52
CA TYR A 52 -10.64 -3.78 4.54
C TYR A 52 -11.97 -3.18 4.10
N ARG A 53 -13.02 -3.98 4.11
CA ARG A 53 -14.38 -3.56 3.75
C ARG A 53 -15.21 -3.24 4.98
N GLU A 54 -16.08 -2.24 4.83
CA GLU A 54 -17.01 -1.86 5.89
C GLU A 54 -18.15 -2.86 6.00
N ILE A 55 -18.67 -3.31 4.84
CA ILE A 55 -19.77 -4.25 4.76
C ILE A 55 -19.29 -5.47 3.98
N PRO A 56 -19.58 -6.70 4.46
CA PRO A 56 -19.21 -7.90 3.71
C PRO A 56 -19.76 -7.85 2.29
N ASP A 57 -18.94 -8.27 1.33
CA ASP A 57 -19.37 -8.35 -0.05
C ASP A 57 -20.22 -9.59 -0.29
N GLU A 58 -20.51 -9.87 -1.56
CA GLU A 58 -21.32 -11.02 -1.99
C GLU A 58 -20.74 -12.35 -1.50
N ASN A 59 -19.43 -12.40 -1.28
CA ASN A 59 -18.73 -13.57 -0.77
C ASN A 59 -18.67 -13.60 0.76
N GLY A 60 -19.24 -12.63 1.45
CA GLY A 60 -19.20 -12.50 2.90
C GLY A 60 -17.84 -12.14 3.46
N GLN A 61 -16.95 -11.62 2.65
CA GLN A 61 -15.57 -11.35 3.01
C GLN A 61 -15.34 -9.87 3.33
N LEU A 62 -14.65 -9.59 4.43
CA LEU A 62 -14.33 -8.24 4.87
C LEU A 62 -12.89 -7.85 4.60
N VAL A 63 -11.98 -8.81 4.49
CA VAL A 63 -10.55 -8.56 4.35
C VAL A 63 -10.03 -9.26 3.11
N TYR A 64 -9.29 -8.51 2.29
CA TYR A 64 -8.64 -9.05 1.11
C TYR A 64 -7.16 -8.74 1.15
N TYR A 65 -6.35 -9.70 0.71
CA TYR A 65 -4.91 -9.53 0.55
C TYR A 65 -4.59 -9.49 -0.92
N VAL A 66 -3.84 -8.49 -1.34
CA VAL A 66 -3.49 -8.30 -2.75
C VAL A 66 -1.97 -8.13 -2.86
N ASN A 67 -1.36 -8.94 -3.73
CA ASN A 67 0.06 -8.78 -4.04
C ASN A 67 0.20 -7.83 -5.23
N LEU A 68 0.39 -6.55 -4.94
CA LEU A 68 0.57 -5.53 -5.97
C LEU A 68 1.93 -5.64 -6.68
N GLU A 69 2.89 -6.35 -6.09
CA GLU A 69 4.18 -6.54 -6.73
C GLU A 69 4.06 -7.33 -8.04
N ASP A 70 3.16 -8.30 -8.09
CA ASP A 70 2.89 -9.05 -9.32
C ASP A 70 2.41 -8.15 -10.46
N PHE A 71 1.54 -7.20 -10.14
CA PHE A 71 1.12 -6.21 -11.13
C PHE A 71 2.30 -5.32 -11.53
N PHE A 72 3.06 -4.86 -10.57
CA PHE A 72 4.16 -3.93 -10.81
C PHE A 72 5.24 -4.54 -11.71
N LYS A 73 5.55 -5.81 -11.50
CA LYS A 73 6.60 -6.50 -12.27
C LYS A 73 6.10 -7.05 -13.60
N ASN A 74 4.89 -7.58 -13.64
CA ASN A 74 4.39 -8.38 -14.76
C ASN A 74 3.11 -7.84 -15.39
N GLY A 75 2.52 -6.79 -14.83
CA GLY A 75 1.22 -6.29 -15.27
C GLY A 75 0.07 -7.22 -14.94
N ASP A 76 0.26 -8.15 -14.02
CA ASP A 76 -0.75 -9.15 -13.66
C ASP A 76 -1.83 -8.54 -12.79
N ARG A 77 -3.08 -8.56 -13.27
CA ARG A 77 -4.25 -8.03 -12.57
C ARG A 77 -5.20 -9.12 -12.07
N LYS A 78 -4.80 -10.37 -12.09
CA LYS A 78 -5.67 -11.51 -11.76
C LYS A 78 -6.28 -11.41 -10.37
N ASN A 79 -5.53 -10.88 -9.42
CA ASN A 79 -5.94 -10.81 -8.03
C ASN A 79 -6.48 -9.44 -7.66
N PHE A 80 -6.73 -8.58 -8.63
CA PHE A 80 -7.30 -7.27 -8.36
C PHE A 80 -8.77 -7.41 -7.99
N ILE A 81 -9.12 -6.78 -6.88
CA ILE A 81 -10.47 -6.80 -6.33
C ILE A 81 -11.10 -5.45 -6.63
N LYS A 82 -12.36 -5.47 -7.00
CA LYS A 82 -13.10 -4.24 -7.27
C LYS A 82 -13.22 -3.41 -5.99
N ILE A 83 -12.84 -2.14 -6.07
CA ILE A 83 -12.93 -1.23 -4.94
C ILE A 83 -14.40 -0.88 -4.70
N LYS A 84 -14.82 -0.92 -3.45
CA LYS A 84 -16.17 -0.60 -3.01
C LYS A 84 -16.18 0.65 -2.15
N PRO A 85 -17.36 1.31 -2.00
CA PRO A 85 -17.44 2.47 -1.12
C PRO A 85 -16.97 2.16 0.30
N ASN A 86 -16.24 3.09 0.89
CA ASN A 86 -15.70 3.03 2.23
C ASN A 86 -14.64 1.93 2.45
N ASP A 87 -14.10 1.39 1.38
CA ASP A 87 -12.94 0.48 1.48
C ASP A 87 -11.75 1.24 2.05
N THR A 88 -10.97 0.54 2.87
CA THR A 88 -9.69 1.03 3.37
C THR A 88 -8.58 0.19 2.79
N ILE A 89 -7.70 0.82 2.02
CA ILE A 89 -6.56 0.16 1.39
C ILE A 89 -5.32 0.49 2.23
N ILE A 90 -4.58 -0.54 2.63
CA ILE A 90 -3.38 -0.38 3.45
C ILE A 90 -2.19 -0.94 2.69
N ILE A 91 -1.19 -0.09 2.48
CA ILE A 91 0.09 -0.48 1.91
C ILE A 91 1.13 -0.32 3.00
N PRO A 92 1.53 -1.42 3.68
CA PRO A 92 2.44 -1.32 4.82
C PRO A 92 3.87 -1.02 4.38
N GLN A 93 4.67 -0.60 5.33
CA GLN A 93 6.09 -0.44 5.15
C GLN A 93 6.76 -1.81 5.20
N SER A 94 7.81 -2.03 4.39
CA SER A 94 8.57 -3.27 4.45
C SER A 94 9.30 -3.38 5.80
N PRO A 95 9.53 -4.59 6.31
CA PRO A 95 10.24 -4.76 7.58
C PRO A 95 11.63 -4.13 7.57
N MET A 96 12.36 -4.25 6.47
CA MET A 96 13.69 -3.66 6.36
C MET A 96 13.63 -2.14 6.39
N SER A 97 12.68 -1.54 5.67
CA SER A 97 12.50 -0.09 5.65
C SER A 97 12.12 0.43 7.05
N TYR A 98 11.23 -0.28 7.74
CA TYR A 98 10.85 0.07 9.11
C TYR A 98 12.07 0.04 10.03
N PHE A 99 12.88 -1.02 9.95
CA PHE A 99 14.08 -1.16 10.76
C PHE A 99 15.03 0.02 10.53
N LEU A 100 15.28 0.36 9.26
CA LEU A 100 16.20 1.45 8.92
C LEU A 100 15.69 2.81 9.45
N THR A 101 14.38 3.02 9.46
CA THR A 101 13.79 4.24 10.01
C THR A 101 13.97 4.30 11.53
N GLN A 102 13.83 3.17 12.22
CA GLN A 102 13.92 3.11 13.68
C GLN A 102 15.35 3.29 14.19
N VAL A 103 16.35 2.78 13.46
CA VAL A 103 17.76 2.95 13.87
C VAL A 103 18.33 4.28 13.40
N GLY A 104 17.56 5.09 12.67
CA GLY A 104 17.96 6.41 12.25
C GLY A 104 18.61 6.45 10.90
N THR A 105 19.70 7.20 10.79
CA THR A 105 20.35 7.45 9.51
C THR A 105 21.24 6.27 9.09
N PHE A 106 21.57 6.26 7.80
CA PHE A 106 22.56 5.31 7.26
C PHE A 106 23.89 5.37 8.03
N ASN A 107 24.28 6.55 8.47
CA ASN A 107 25.50 6.72 9.26
C ASN A 107 25.44 5.97 10.59
N THR A 108 24.27 5.96 11.25
CA THR A 108 24.08 5.21 12.47
C THR A 108 24.28 3.71 12.23
N VAL A 109 23.75 3.17 11.14
CA VAL A 109 23.94 1.77 10.77
C VAL A 109 25.40 1.47 10.54
N LEU A 110 26.11 2.33 9.80
CA LEU A 110 27.54 2.16 9.56
C LEU A 110 28.35 2.19 10.84
N SER A 111 27.99 3.08 11.77
CA SER A 111 28.67 3.17 13.07
C SER A 111 28.50 1.90 13.87
N LEU A 112 27.30 1.30 13.85
CA LEU A 112 27.05 0.04 14.54
C LEU A 112 27.85 -1.10 13.92
N LEU A 113 27.96 -1.15 12.59
CA LEU A 113 28.75 -2.15 11.90
C LEU A 113 30.24 -2.01 12.22
N ASN A 114 30.76 -0.78 12.25
CA ASN A 114 32.16 -0.53 12.60
C ASN A 114 32.45 -0.99 14.02
N LEU A 115 31.57 -0.71 14.96
CA LEU A 115 31.71 -1.15 16.32
C LEU A 115 31.71 -2.67 16.41
N TYR A 116 30.83 -3.33 15.69
CA TYR A 116 30.80 -4.79 15.63
C TYR A 116 32.13 -5.36 15.13
N PHE A 117 32.67 -4.82 14.04
CA PHE A 117 33.93 -5.28 13.49
C PHE A 117 35.10 -5.07 14.45
N GLN A 118 35.07 -4.00 15.22
CA GLN A 118 36.10 -3.76 16.24
C GLN A 118 36.04 -4.79 17.37
N LEU A 119 34.85 -5.21 17.73
CA LEU A 119 34.66 -6.16 18.82
C LEU A 119 35.07 -7.60 18.45
N VAL A 120 35.02 -7.96 17.17
CA VAL A 120 35.31 -9.32 16.72
C VAL A 120 36.73 -9.48 16.17
N LYS A 121 37.56 -8.47 16.30
CA LYS A 121 38.98 -8.58 15.91
C LYS A 121 39.74 -9.48 16.86
#